data_b0cccc747c67ea4ba71ab9c7a6e8c53e
#
_entry.id   b0cccc747c67ea4ba71ab9c7a6e8c53e
#
_cell.length_a   1.000
_cell.length_b   1.000
_cell.length_c   1.000
_cell.angle_alpha   90.00
_cell.angle_beta   90.00
_cell.angle_gamma   90.00
#
_symmetry.space_group_name_H-M   'P 1'
#
loop_
_entity.id
_entity.type
_entity.pdbx_description
1 polymer ?
#
loop_
_entity_poly.entity_id
_entity_poly.type
_entity_poly.pdbx_seq_one_letter_code
_entity_poly.pdbx_strand_id
1 'polypeptide(L)'
;MKFAFVFPGQGSQSIGMLNAFSDHAVVRETVQQASDALGQDLGKLIAEGPAEELNLTTNTQPVMLTAAYAIYRVWEKETGLAPALVAGHSLGEYTALVAAGALAFADAVPLVRFRAQAMQNAVPVGEGGMAAILGLDDDTVRAVCAEAASAGVVEAVNFNAPAQVVIAGAKAAVEKACEVAKAKGAKRALPLPVSAPFHSSLLKPASDQLREYLAKVEIKAPRIPLINNVDVAIVSDPAAIKDALVRQAAGAVRWVECVQAMAREGVTHVVECGPGKVLAGLTKRIDGNLVGGSIFDPASLEETRKLIAG
;
A
#
# COMPACT_ATOMS: atom_id res chain seq x y z
N MET A 1 16.56 16.82 11.53
CA MET A 1 16.54 15.46 11.00
C MET A 1 15.52 15.38 9.86
N LYS A 2 15.82 14.69 8.73
CA LYS A 2 14.89 14.58 7.59
C LYS A 2 14.20 13.23 7.63
N PHE A 3 12.88 13.20 7.78
CA PHE A 3 12.12 11.97 7.84
C PHE A 3 11.03 11.90 6.79
N ALA A 4 10.63 10.69 6.43
CA ALA A 4 9.53 10.40 5.54
C ALA A 4 8.47 9.56 6.25
N PHE A 5 7.19 9.78 5.93
CA PHE A 5 6.14 8.84 6.26
C PHE A 5 5.85 7.90 5.09
N VAL A 6 5.70 6.63 5.43
CA VAL A 6 5.21 5.61 4.50
C VAL A 6 3.92 5.00 5.03
N PHE A 7 2.97 4.76 4.13
CA PHE A 7 1.64 4.28 4.49
C PHE A 7 1.44 2.84 4.03
N PRO A 8 0.98 1.95 4.92
CA PRO A 8 0.77 0.55 4.60
C PRO A 8 -0.41 0.34 3.64
N GLY A 9 -0.35 -0.74 2.89
CA GLY A 9 -1.45 -1.22 2.08
C GLY A 9 -2.20 -2.39 2.72
N GLN A 10 -2.87 -3.17 1.88
CA GLN A 10 -3.56 -4.39 2.25
C GLN A 10 -2.57 -5.44 2.81
N GLY A 11 -2.97 -6.15 3.84
CA GLY A 11 -2.17 -7.16 4.55
C GLY A 11 -1.77 -6.74 5.96
N SER A 12 -1.90 -5.46 6.32
CA SER A 12 -1.59 -4.94 7.65
C SER A 12 -2.84 -4.74 8.53
N GLN A 13 -4.04 -5.02 8.02
CA GLN A 13 -5.29 -4.89 8.76
C GLN A 13 -5.43 -5.97 9.83
N SER A 14 -5.99 -5.59 10.96
CA SER A 14 -6.39 -6.51 12.02
C SER A 14 -7.59 -5.95 12.79
N ILE A 15 -8.41 -6.82 13.34
CA ILE A 15 -9.50 -6.42 14.23
C ILE A 15 -8.91 -5.67 15.42
N GLY A 16 -9.50 -4.53 15.77
CA GLY A 16 -9.06 -3.71 16.88
C GLY A 16 -7.83 -2.83 16.59
N MET A 17 -7.39 -2.71 15.34
CA MET A 17 -6.16 -1.97 14.97
C MET A 17 -6.15 -0.49 15.36
N LEU A 18 -7.30 0.12 15.67
CA LEU A 18 -7.41 1.49 16.19
C LEU A 18 -7.78 1.56 17.67
N ASN A 19 -7.91 0.42 18.37
CA ASN A 19 -8.38 0.41 19.76
C ASN A 19 -7.50 1.23 20.70
N ALA A 20 -6.18 1.24 20.48
CA ALA A 20 -5.25 2.02 21.29
C ALA A 20 -5.44 3.55 21.15
N PHE A 21 -6.11 3.99 20.08
CA PHE A 21 -6.47 5.39 19.82
C PHE A 21 -7.97 5.67 19.95
N SER A 22 -8.78 4.75 20.47
CA SER A 22 -10.25 4.85 20.49
C SER A 22 -10.77 6.10 21.20
N ASP A 23 -10.05 6.57 22.21
CA ASP A 23 -10.41 7.78 22.97
C ASP A 23 -10.00 9.07 22.27
N HIS A 24 -9.24 8.99 21.19
CA HIS A 24 -8.78 10.17 20.47
C HIS A 24 -9.90 10.73 19.55
N ALA A 25 -10.32 11.98 19.82
CA ALA A 25 -11.42 12.59 19.07
C ALA A 25 -11.20 12.59 17.55
N VAL A 26 -9.98 12.89 17.10
CA VAL A 26 -9.61 12.93 15.66
C VAL A 26 -9.77 11.56 15.00
N VAL A 27 -9.50 10.47 15.73
CA VAL A 27 -9.68 9.11 15.20
C VAL A 27 -11.16 8.81 15.03
N ARG A 28 -11.99 9.10 16.05
CA ARG A 28 -13.44 8.92 15.96
C ARG A 28 -14.05 9.73 14.82
N GLU A 29 -13.66 11.00 14.68
CA GLU A 29 -14.11 11.86 13.58
C GLU A 29 -13.73 11.28 12.20
N THR A 30 -12.50 10.80 12.04
CA THR A 30 -12.03 10.24 10.77
C THR A 30 -12.78 8.97 10.41
N VAL A 31 -12.99 8.08 11.37
CA VAL A 31 -13.76 6.84 11.18
C VAL A 31 -15.23 7.15 10.85
N GLN A 32 -15.84 8.15 11.52
CA GLN A 32 -17.20 8.57 11.24
C GLN A 32 -17.35 9.16 9.83
N GLN A 33 -16.44 10.03 9.42
CA GLN A 33 -16.42 10.59 8.05
C GLN A 33 -16.33 9.49 6.98
N ALA A 34 -15.49 8.49 7.20
CA ALA A 34 -15.37 7.36 6.27
C ALA A 34 -16.65 6.51 6.24
N SER A 35 -17.25 6.26 7.40
CA SER A 35 -18.50 5.52 7.52
C SER A 35 -19.65 6.24 6.80
N ASP A 36 -19.75 7.55 6.98
CA ASP A 36 -20.76 8.38 6.31
C ASP A 36 -20.57 8.38 4.79
N ALA A 37 -19.32 8.47 4.32
CA ALA A 37 -18.99 8.47 2.89
C ALA A 37 -19.39 7.16 2.18
N LEU A 38 -19.38 6.04 2.89
CA LEU A 38 -19.74 4.72 2.33
C LEU A 38 -21.15 4.25 2.70
N GLY A 39 -21.82 4.91 3.65
CA GLY A 39 -23.06 4.39 4.22
C GLY A 39 -22.88 3.03 4.92
N GLN A 40 -21.69 2.79 5.49
CA GLN A 40 -21.30 1.55 6.14
C GLN A 40 -20.59 1.84 7.46
N ASP A 41 -20.93 1.13 8.53
CA ASP A 41 -20.26 1.28 9.83
C ASP A 41 -18.85 0.67 9.79
N LEU A 42 -17.87 1.46 9.34
CA LEU A 42 -16.48 1.06 9.33
C LEU A 42 -15.89 0.98 10.73
N GLY A 43 -16.40 1.76 11.68
CA GLY A 43 -15.96 1.74 13.06
C GLY A 43 -16.20 0.37 13.70
N LYS A 44 -17.39 -0.18 13.52
CA LYS A 44 -17.72 -1.53 13.98
C LYS A 44 -16.88 -2.59 13.28
N LEU A 45 -16.72 -2.50 11.97
CA LEU A 45 -15.90 -3.44 11.21
C LEU A 45 -14.44 -3.44 11.68
N ILE A 46 -13.85 -2.27 11.93
CA ILE A 46 -12.48 -2.12 12.43
C ILE A 46 -12.33 -2.68 13.84
N ALA A 47 -13.29 -2.40 14.74
CA ALA A 47 -13.20 -2.77 16.16
C ALA A 47 -13.55 -4.24 16.43
N GLU A 48 -14.53 -4.77 15.73
CA GLU A 48 -15.18 -6.04 16.06
C GLU A 48 -15.12 -7.08 14.92
N GLY A 49 -14.84 -6.66 13.69
CA GLY A 49 -14.86 -7.53 12.51
C GLY A 49 -16.27 -7.85 12.02
N PRO A 50 -16.53 -9.05 11.46
CA PRO A 50 -15.66 -10.24 11.50
C PRO A 50 -14.44 -10.18 10.58
N ALA A 51 -13.46 -11.05 10.83
CA ALA A 51 -12.20 -11.05 10.10
C ALA A 51 -12.39 -11.31 8.59
N GLU A 52 -13.33 -12.16 8.23
CA GLU A 52 -13.66 -12.47 6.84
C GLU A 52 -14.12 -11.22 6.08
N GLU A 53 -14.96 -10.41 6.70
CA GLU A 53 -15.43 -9.15 6.10
C GLU A 53 -14.30 -8.10 6.03
N LEU A 54 -13.48 -8.00 7.09
CA LEU A 54 -12.34 -7.08 7.12
C LEU A 54 -11.33 -7.41 6.02
N ASN A 55 -11.15 -8.68 5.70
CA ASN A 55 -10.18 -9.16 4.72
C ASN A 55 -10.70 -9.18 3.27
N LEU A 56 -11.96 -8.87 3.03
CA LEU A 56 -12.44 -8.60 1.67
C LEU A 56 -11.78 -7.32 1.15
N THR A 57 -11.10 -7.38 0.00
CA THR A 57 -10.36 -6.22 -0.53
C THR A 57 -11.24 -4.98 -0.66
N THR A 58 -12.54 -5.16 -0.96
CA THR A 58 -13.53 -4.09 -1.03
C THR A 58 -13.75 -3.36 0.30
N ASN A 59 -13.54 -4.03 1.42
CA ASN A 59 -13.54 -3.44 2.76
C ASN A 59 -12.13 -3.06 3.21
N THR A 60 -11.14 -3.91 2.96
CA THR A 60 -9.76 -3.70 3.41
C THR A 60 -9.20 -2.37 2.91
N GLN A 61 -9.44 -2.01 1.64
CA GLN A 61 -8.86 -0.79 1.10
C GLN A 61 -9.40 0.48 1.78
N PRO A 62 -10.72 0.72 1.89
CA PRO A 62 -11.20 1.89 2.62
C PRO A 62 -10.88 1.86 4.13
N VAL A 63 -10.86 0.69 4.74
CA VAL A 63 -10.50 0.54 6.16
C VAL A 63 -9.03 0.92 6.41
N MET A 64 -8.11 0.45 5.58
CA MET A 64 -6.69 0.77 5.70
C MET A 64 -6.38 2.24 5.43
N LEU A 65 -7.02 2.83 4.41
CA LEU A 65 -6.96 4.27 4.17
C LEU A 65 -7.40 5.05 5.41
N THR A 66 -8.55 4.70 5.96
CA THR A 66 -9.16 5.37 7.12
C THR A 66 -8.27 5.27 8.35
N ALA A 67 -7.80 4.05 8.66
CA ALA A 67 -6.99 3.81 9.85
C ALA A 67 -5.62 4.51 9.77
N ALA A 68 -4.93 4.41 8.64
CA ALA A 68 -3.64 5.06 8.48
C ALA A 68 -3.75 6.58 8.47
N TYR A 69 -4.77 7.13 7.80
CA TYR A 69 -5.00 8.58 7.83
C TYR A 69 -5.42 9.09 9.20
N ALA A 70 -6.23 8.33 9.95
CA ALA A 70 -6.58 8.68 11.34
C ALA A 70 -5.32 8.79 12.23
N ILE A 71 -4.40 7.85 12.13
CA ILE A 71 -3.12 7.87 12.87
C ILE A 71 -2.26 9.05 12.43
N TYR A 72 -2.20 9.35 11.14
CA TYR A 72 -1.50 10.53 10.63
C TYR A 72 -2.07 11.84 11.20
N ARG A 73 -3.39 11.97 11.29
CA ARG A 73 -4.05 13.14 11.90
C ARG A 73 -3.74 13.28 13.40
N VAL A 74 -3.60 12.17 14.12
CA VAL A 74 -3.15 12.20 15.53
C VAL A 74 -1.73 12.76 15.59
N TRP A 75 -0.81 12.24 14.78
CA TRP A 75 0.56 12.75 14.70
C TRP A 75 0.61 14.25 14.41
N GLU A 76 -0.10 14.69 13.36
CA GLU A 76 -0.16 16.10 12.98
C GLU A 76 -0.66 17.00 14.11
N LYS A 77 -1.74 16.57 14.79
CA LYS A 77 -2.35 17.31 15.90
C LYS A 77 -1.45 17.38 17.13
N GLU A 78 -0.79 16.30 17.49
CA GLU A 78 0.01 16.21 18.71
C GLU A 78 1.41 16.79 18.56
N THR A 79 2.00 16.73 17.39
CA THR A 79 3.39 17.12 17.19
C THR A 79 3.59 18.37 16.35
N GLY A 80 2.70 18.64 15.41
CA GLY A 80 2.87 19.68 14.38
C GLY A 80 4.04 19.43 13.42
N LEU A 81 4.72 18.28 13.50
CA LEU A 81 5.87 17.94 12.65
C LEU A 81 5.41 17.35 11.33
N ALA A 82 5.83 17.96 10.23
CA ALA A 82 5.55 17.47 8.89
C ALA A 82 6.71 16.62 8.35
N PRO A 83 6.43 15.48 7.68
CA PRO A 83 7.47 14.73 6.99
C PRO A 83 7.98 15.51 5.77
N ALA A 84 9.23 15.28 5.40
CA ALA A 84 9.83 15.88 4.21
C ALA A 84 9.34 15.22 2.91
N LEU A 85 8.96 13.95 2.99
CA LEU A 85 8.46 13.13 1.90
C LEU A 85 7.37 12.18 2.42
N VAL A 86 6.47 11.80 1.53
CA VAL A 86 5.52 10.71 1.77
C VAL A 86 5.55 9.71 0.62
N ALA A 87 5.24 8.47 0.93
CA ALA A 87 4.93 7.43 -0.04
C ALA A 87 3.95 6.42 0.57
N GLY A 88 3.40 5.56 -0.23
CA GLY A 88 2.55 4.49 0.27
C GLY A 88 2.66 3.27 -0.62
N HIS A 89 2.51 2.09 -0.03
CA HIS A 89 2.56 0.83 -0.75
C HIS A 89 1.18 0.51 -1.32
N SER A 90 1.06 0.46 -2.64
CA SER A 90 -0.20 0.15 -3.33
C SER A 90 -1.36 1.07 -2.87
N LEU A 91 -2.33 0.55 -2.14
CA LEU A 91 -3.42 1.32 -1.49
C LEU A 91 -2.87 2.50 -0.66
N GLY A 92 -1.75 2.29 0.00
CA GLY A 92 -1.11 3.32 0.84
C GLY A 92 -0.71 4.58 0.09
N GLU A 93 -0.51 4.53 -1.23
CA GLU A 93 -0.26 5.72 -2.05
C GLU A 93 -1.46 6.70 -2.03
N TYR A 94 -2.68 6.18 -1.95
CA TYR A 94 -3.88 7.01 -1.77
C TYR A 94 -3.90 7.68 -0.39
N THR A 95 -3.51 6.96 0.66
CA THR A 95 -3.33 7.56 1.99
C THR A 95 -2.27 8.65 1.97
N ALA A 96 -1.15 8.43 1.29
CA ALA A 96 -0.09 9.43 1.12
C ALA A 96 -0.60 10.70 0.40
N LEU A 97 -1.44 10.56 -0.64
CA LEU A 97 -2.05 11.69 -1.34
C LEU A 97 -2.99 12.48 -0.42
N VAL A 98 -3.77 11.80 0.43
CA VAL A 98 -4.64 12.46 1.41
C VAL A 98 -3.80 13.21 2.46
N ALA A 99 -2.79 12.57 3.03
CA ALA A 99 -1.87 13.20 3.99
C ALA A 99 -1.13 14.40 3.40
N ALA A 100 -0.75 14.33 2.13
CA ALA A 100 -0.12 15.42 1.40
C ALA A 100 -1.10 16.53 0.97
N GLY A 101 -2.40 16.39 1.24
CA GLY A 101 -3.43 17.36 0.88
C GLY A 101 -3.75 17.43 -0.61
N ALA A 102 -3.33 16.44 -1.40
CA ALA A 102 -3.59 16.35 -2.83
C ALA A 102 -4.98 15.79 -3.13
N LEU A 103 -5.50 14.93 -2.27
CA LEU A 103 -6.80 14.25 -2.40
C LEU A 103 -7.62 14.47 -1.12
N ALA A 104 -8.85 14.94 -1.26
CA ALA A 104 -9.74 15.08 -0.11
C ALA A 104 -10.12 13.72 0.46
N PHE A 105 -10.11 13.57 1.79
CA PHE A 105 -10.42 12.29 2.44
C PHE A 105 -11.83 11.79 2.10
N ALA A 106 -12.81 12.69 2.06
CA ALA A 106 -14.19 12.34 1.70
C ALA A 106 -14.32 11.76 0.27
N ASP A 107 -13.45 12.18 -0.65
CA ASP A 107 -13.39 11.64 -2.02
C ASP A 107 -12.55 10.39 -2.11
N ALA A 108 -11.51 10.29 -1.29
CA ALA A 108 -10.58 9.15 -1.27
C ALA A 108 -11.26 7.85 -0.82
N VAL A 109 -12.13 7.92 0.18
CA VAL A 109 -12.81 6.74 0.75
C VAL A 109 -13.66 6.01 -0.29
N PRO A 110 -14.61 6.67 -1.01
CA PRO A 110 -15.35 6.02 -2.08
C PRO A 110 -14.45 5.64 -3.29
N LEU A 111 -13.44 6.43 -3.59
CA LEU A 111 -12.48 6.11 -4.66
C LEU A 111 -11.76 4.78 -4.42
N VAL A 112 -11.22 4.56 -3.22
CA VAL A 112 -10.52 3.30 -2.93
C VAL A 112 -11.48 2.11 -2.80
N ARG A 113 -12.74 2.34 -2.41
CA ARG A 113 -13.80 1.33 -2.50
C ARG A 113 -14.04 0.94 -3.96
N PHE A 114 -14.17 1.91 -4.83
CA PHE A 114 -14.32 1.66 -6.26
C PHE A 114 -13.10 0.94 -6.84
N ARG A 115 -11.88 1.40 -6.49
CA ARG A 115 -10.63 0.73 -6.88
C ARG A 115 -10.64 -0.75 -6.49
N ALA A 116 -10.99 -1.04 -5.25
CA ALA A 116 -11.06 -2.40 -4.74
C ALA A 116 -12.06 -3.28 -5.52
N GLN A 117 -13.24 -2.74 -5.80
CA GLN A 117 -14.25 -3.42 -6.61
C GLN A 117 -13.78 -3.67 -8.04
N ALA A 118 -13.21 -2.67 -8.69
CA ALA A 118 -12.68 -2.79 -10.05
C ALA A 118 -11.56 -3.83 -10.12
N MET A 119 -10.64 -3.82 -9.16
CA MET A 119 -9.54 -4.77 -9.09
C MET A 119 -10.04 -6.20 -8.80
N GLN A 120 -11.02 -6.37 -7.92
CA GLN A 120 -11.60 -7.68 -7.62
C GLN A 120 -12.36 -8.26 -8.81
N ASN A 121 -13.02 -7.41 -9.59
CA ASN A 121 -13.85 -7.81 -10.74
C ASN A 121 -13.07 -7.94 -12.04
N ALA A 122 -11.78 -7.57 -12.07
CA ALA A 122 -10.96 -7.63 -13.28
C ALA A 122 -10.73 -9.05 -13.77
N VAL A 123 -10.72 -10.02 -12.87
CA VAL A 123 -10.56 -11.45 -13.15
C VAL A 123 -11.61 -12.22 -12.33
N PRO A 124 -12.27 -13.24 -12.90
CA PRO A 124 -13.20 -14.08 -12.15
C PRO A 124 -12.56 -14.68 -10.89
N VAL A 125 -13.33 -14.78 -9.82
CA VAL A 125 -12.87 -15.35 -8.55
C VAL A 125 -12.36 -16.78 -8.77
N GLY A 126 -11.14 -17.05 -8.28
CA GLY A 126 -10.50 -18.36 -8.41
C GLY A 126 -9.65 -18.54 -9.68
N GLU A 127 -9.69 -17.61 -10.64
CA GLU A 127 -8.86 -17.66 -11.86
C GLU A 127 -7.53 -16.91 -11.71
N GLY A 128 -7.45 -15.98 -10.79
CA GLY A 128 -6.23 -15.24 -10.47
C GLY A 128 -5.59 -15.66 -9.15
N GLY A 129 -4.33 -15.28 -8.95
CA GLY A 129 -3.61 -15.54 -7.72
C GLY A 129 -2.35 -14.71 -7.59
N MET A 130 -1.78 -14.76 -6.39
CA MET A 130 -0.50 -14.14 -6.04
C MET A 130 0.33 -15.09 -5.18
N ALA A 131 1.64 -14.94 -5.25
CA ALA A 131 2.55 -15.67 -4.37
C ALA A 131 3.77 -14.81 -3.99
N ALA A 132 4.28 -14.99 -2.79
CA ALA A 132 5.53 -14.39 -2.34
C ALA A 132 6.69 -15.32 -2.63
N ILE A 133 7.70 -14.83 -3.34
CA ILE A 133 8.94 -15.54 -3.65
C ILE A 133 10.05 -14.95 -2.78
N LEU A 134 10.65 -15.78 -1.95
CA LEU A 134 11.72 -15.41 -1.03
C LEU A 134 13.02 -16.11 -1.39
N GLY A 135 14.12 -15.37 -1.40
CA GLY A 135 15.46 -15.91 -1.55
C GLY A 135 16.00 -15.94 -2.98
N LEU A 136 15.28 -15.36 -3.94
CA LEU A 136 15.75 -15.10 -5.31
C LEU A 136 15.82 -13.60 -5.57
N ASP A 137 16.79 -13.17 -6.36
CA ASP A 137 16.88 -11.78 -6.81
C ASP A 137 15.77 -11.44 -7.84
N ASP A 138 15.60 -10.15 -8.11
CA ASP A 138 14.53 -9.64 -8.97
C ASP A 138 14.61 -10.20 -10.39
N ASP A 139 15.82 -10.30 -10.97
CA ASP A 139 16.01 -10.79 -12.33
C ASP A 139 15.71 -12.28 -12.43
N THR A 140 16.10 -13.05 -11.43
CA THR A 140 15.75 -14.47 -11.35
C THR A 140 14.24 -14.66 -11.21
N VAL A 141 13.55 -13.84 -10.42
CA VAL A 141 12.08 -13.90 -10.33
C VAL A 141 11.42 -13.54 -11.66
N ARG A 142 11.91 -12.52 -12.38
CA ARG A 142 11.43 -12.21 -13.74
C ARG A 142 11.62 -13.40 -14.70
N ALA A 143 12.79 -14.06 -14.64
CA ALA A 143 13.05 -15.26 -15.43
C ALA A 143 12.11 -16.43 -15.06
N VAL A 144 11.81 -16.61 -13.77
CA VAL A 144 10.80 -17.57 -13.28
C VAL A 144 9.44 -17.30 -13.91
N CYS A 145 8.99 -16.05 -13.92
CA CYS A 145 7.73 -15.66 -14.54
C CYS A 145 7.72 -15.93 -16.06
N ALA A 146 8.80 -15.59 -16.74
CA ALA A 146 8.94 -15.86 -18.18
C ALA A 146 8.88 -17.36 -18.51
N GLU A 147 9.50 -18.21 -17.72
CA GLU A 147 9.47 -19.67 -17.88
C GLU A 147 8.07 -20.25 -17.60
N ALA A 148 7.34 -19.69 -16.64
CA ALA A 148 5.98 -20.12 -16.31
C ALA A 148 4.89 -19.56 -17.25
N ALA A 149 5.23 -18.64 -18.14
CA ALA A 149 4.27 -17.92 -19.02
C ALA A 149 3.51 -18.85 -19.98
N SER A 150 4.01 -20.07 -20.23
CA SER A 150 3.28 -21.08 -21.01
C SER A 150 1.97 -21.54 -20.34
N ALA A 151 1.83 -21.36 -19.02
CA ALA A 151 0.63 -21.68 -18.26
C ALA A 151 -0.34 -20.50 -18.10
N GLY A 152 -0.01 -19.33 -18.64
CA GLY A 152 -0.79 -18.11 -18.58
C GLY A 152 0.03 -16.90 -18.14
N VAL A 153 -0.60 -15.75 -18.02
CA VAL A 153 0.05 -14.52 -17.55
C VAL A 153 0.51 -14.70 -16.11
N VAL A 154 1.78 -14.43 -15.85
CA VAL A 154 2.36 -14.28 -14.49
C VAL A 154 3.51 -13.29 -14.54
N GLU A 155 3.54 -12.37 -13.58
CA GLU A 155 4.46 -11.24 -13.57
C GLU A 155 4.97 -10.98 -12.15
N ALA A 156 6.20 -10.44 -12.05
CA ALA A 156 6.72 -9.88 -10.81
C ALA A 156 6.06 -8.51 -10.58
N VAL A 157 5.33 -8.36 -9.48
CA VAL A 157 4.44 -7.21 -9.27
C VAL A 157 4.78 -6.37 -8.05
N ASN A 158 5.36 -6.93 -6.98
CA ASN A 158 5.78 -6.14 -5.81
C ASN A 158 7.23 -6.47 -5.48
N PHE A 159 8.11 -5.49 -5.66
CA PHE A 159 9.52 -5.57 -5.29
C PHE A 159 9.67 -4.99 -3.88
N ASN A 160 9.44 -5.82 -2.85
CA ASN A 160 9.25 -5.38 -1.47
C ASN A 160 10.54 -5.20 -0.69
N ALA A 161 11.53 -6.05 -0.93
CA ALA A 161 12.86 -5.98 -0.35
C ALA A 161 13.84 -6.80 -1.21
N PRO A 162 15.15 -6.67 -1.04
CA PRO A 162 16.12 -7.58 -1.66
C PRO A 162 15.74 -9.05 -1.38
N ALA A 163 15.62 -9.83 -2.44
CA ALA A 163 15.21 -11.24 -2.40
C ALA A 163 13.79 -11.48 -1.80
N GLN A 164 12.90 -10.51 -1.94
CA GLN A 164 11.48 -10.63 -1.57
C GLN A 164 10.59 -9.96 -2.62
N VAL A 165 10.04 -10.77 -3.51
CA VAL A 165 9.21 -10.33 -4.64
C VAL A 165 7.88 -11.07 -4.61
N VAL A 166 6.79 -10.35 -4.85
CA VAL A 166 5.47 -10.94 -5.07
C VAL A 166 5.23 -11.07 -6.56
N ILE A 167 4.73 -12.23 -6.97
CA ILE A 167 4.27 -12.51 -8.32
C ILE A 167 2.73 -12.58 -8.36
N ALA A 168 2.14 -12.21 -9.48
CA ALA A 168 0.69 -12.25 -9.68
C ALA A 168 0.35 -12.62 -11.12
N GLY A 169 -0.79 -13.27 -11.30
CA GLY A 169 -1.24 -13.65 -12.62
C GLY A 169 -2.38 -14.65 -12.60
N ALA A 170 -2.53 -15.40 -13.68
CA ALA A 170 -3.44 -16.53 -13.75
C ALA A 170 -3.04 -17.60 -12.73
N LYS A 171 -4.00 -18.18 -12.03
CA LYS A 171 -3.76 -19.14 -10.94
C LYS A 171 -2.79 -20.24 -11.34
N ALA A 172 -3.04 -20.91 -12.47
CA ALA A 172 -2.18 -21.99 -12.98
C ALA A 172 -0.74 -21.52 -13.26
N ALA A 173 -0.58 -20.29 -13.79
CA ALA A 173 0.73 -19.72 -14.08
C ALA A 173 1.48 -19.34 -12.79
N VAL A 174 0.79 -18.82 -11.76
CA VAL A 174 1.37 -18.57 -10.43
C VAL A 174 1.82 -19.86 -9.76
N GLU A 175 1.00 -20.91 -9.81
CA GLU A 175 1.36 -22.25 -9.31
C GLU A 175 2.60 -22.79 -10.00
N LYS A 176 2.63 -22.70 -11.34
CA LYS A 176 3.81 -23.11 -12.14
C LYS A 176 5.04 -22.28 -11.78
N ALA A 177 4.90 -20.96 -11.63
CA ALA A 177 5.99 -20.07 -11.23
C ALA A 177 6.55 -20.44 -9.85
N CYS A 178 5.70 -20.83 -8.90
CA CYS A 178 6.14 -21.32 -7.58
C CYS A 178 7.00 -22.60 -7.70
N GLU A 179 6.63 -23.53 -8.57
CA GLU A 179 7.42 -24.75 -8.83
C GLU A 179 8.79 -24.39 -9.43
N VAL A 180 8.80 -23.54 -10.45
CA VAL A 180 10.02 -23.07 -11.11
C VAL A 180 10.92 -22.31 -10.12
N ALA A 181 10.34 -21.44 -9.28
CA ALA A 181 11.10 -20.71 -8.27
C ALA A 181 11.79 -21.65 -7.27
N LYS A 182 11.08 -22.68 -6.81
CA LYS A 182 11.68 -23.71 -5.92
C LYS A 182 12.82 -24.46 -6.60
N ALA A 183 12.64 -24.83 -7.87
CA ALA A 183 13.67 -25.50 -8.65
C ALA A 183 14.92 -24.62 -8.87
N LYS A 184 14.75 -23.28 -8.92
CA LYS A 184 15.83 -22.30 -9.01
C LYS A 184 16.43 -21.90 -7.64
N GLY A 185 16.00 -22.53 -6.55
CA GLY A 185 16.60 -22.34 -5.23
C GLY A 185 15.90 -21.28 -4.37
N ALA A 186 14.64 -20.93 -4.66
CA ALA A 186 13.86 -20.09 -3.75
C ALA A 186 13.77 -20.73 -2.38
N LYS A 187 14.02 -19.94 -1.33
CA LYS A 187 13.86 -20.39 0.06
C LYS A 187 12.41 -20.67 0.39
N ARG A 188 11.49 -19.88 -0.17
CA ARG A 188 10.04 -20.05 -0.07
C ARG A 188 9.35 -19.53 -1.33
N ALA A 189 8.27 -20.19 -1.71
CA ALA A 189 7.30 -19.75 -2.70
C ALA A 189 5.93 -19.99 -2.08
N LEU A 190 5.30 -18.92 -1.56
CA LEU A 190 4.12 -18.99 -0.70
C LEU A 190 2.93 -18.36 -1.42
N PRO A 191 1.89 -19.11 -1.78
CA PRO A 191 0.63 -18.54 -2.23
C PRO A 191 0.05 -17.59 -1.16
N LEU A 192 -0.46 -16.45 -1.61
CA LEU A 192 -1.10 -15.46 -0.76
C LEU A 192 -2.62 -15.71 -0.72
N PRO A 193 -3.29 -15.41 0.41
CA PRO A 193 -4.73 -15.63 0.57
C PRO A 193 -5.55 -14.51 -0.12
N VAL A 194 -5.28 -14.27 -1.41
CA VAL A 194 -5.98 -13.30 -2.25
C VAL A 194 -6.40 -13.96 -3.55
N SER A 195 -7.54 -13.57 -4.08
CA SER A 195 -8.15 -14.17 -5.27
C SER A 195 -7.98 -13.34 -6.55
N ALA A 196 -7.49 -12.11 -6.44
CA ALA A 196 -7.23 -11.24 -7.58
C ALA A 196 -5.73 -11.10 -7.82
N PRO A 197 -5.30 -11.05 -9.11
CA PRO A 197 -3.88 -10.92 -9.49
C PRO A 197 -3.46 -9.46 -9.51
N PHE A 198 -3.47 -8.81 -8.32
CA PHE A 198 -3.19 -7.39 -8.17
C PHE A 198 -1.87 -6.98 -8.80
N HIS A 199 -1.87 -5.83 -9.45
CA HIS A 199 -0.71 -5.21 -10.12
C HIS A 199 -0.17 -5.95 -11.34
N SER A 200 -0.76 -7.07 -11.76
CA SER A 200 -0.45 -7.71 -13.04
C SER A 200 -1.19 -7.04 -14.20
N SER A 201 -0.76 -7.31 -15.42
CA SER A 201 -1.41 -6.81 -16.64
C SER A 201 -2.87 -7.30 -16.80
N LEU A 202 -3.26 -8.36 -16.09
CA LEU A 202 -4.65 -8.81 -16.00
C LEU A 202 -5.58 -7.79 -15.31
N LEU A 203 -5.03 -6.82 -14.60
CA LEU A 203 -5.75 -5.72 -13.97
C LEU A 203 -6.01 -4.53 -14.90
N LYS A 204 -5.64 -4.62 -16.17
CA LYS A 204 -5.90 -3.54 -17.14
C LYS A 204 -7.37 -3.09 -17.19
N PRO A 205 -8.39 -3.96 -17.12
CA PRO A 205 -9.78 -3.52 -17.03
C PRO A 205 -10.06 -2.63 -15.82
N ALA A 206 -9.43 -2.90 -14.68
CA ALA A 206 -9.53 -2.06 -13.49
C ALA A 206 -8.86 -0.70 -13.70
N SER A 207 -7.70 -0.66 -14.36
CA SER A 207 -7.02 0.59 -14.73
C SER A 207 -7.90 1.47 -15.62
N ASP A 208 -8.56 0.89 -16.60
CA ASP A 208 -9.44 1.61 -17.53
C ASP A 208 -10.65 2.21 -16.79
N GLN A 209 -11.29 1.46 -15.89
CA GLN A 209 -12.39 1.95 -15.04
C GLN A 209 -11.91 3.04 -14.06
N LEU A 210 -10.71 2.87 -13.49
CA LEU A 210 -10.10 3.87 -12.61
C LEU A 210 -9.82 5.19 -13.35
N ARG A 211 -9.39 5.13 -14.59
CA ARG A 211 -9.19 6.33 -15.43
C ARG A 211 -10.47 7.14 -15.56
N GLU A 212 -11.59 6.50 -15.82
CA GLU A 212 -12.89 7.15 -15.93
C GLU A 212 -13.35 7.75 -14.60
N TYR A 213 -13.14 7.04 -13.51
CA TYR A 213 -13.50 7.53 -12.17
C TYR A 213 -12.63 8.72 -11.77
N LEU A 214 -11.32 8.62 -11.92
CA LEU A 214 -10.36 9.67 -11.56
C LEU A 214 -10.53 10.95 -12.40
N ALA A 215 -11.09 10.85 -13.61
CA ALA A 215 -11.42 12.03 -14.40
C ALA A 215 -12.41 12.97 -13.68
N LYS A 216 -13.24 12.43 -12.78
CA LYS A 216 -14.25 13.15 -12.02
C LYS A 216 -13.81 13.54 -10.60
N VAL A 217 -12.64 13.11 -10.17
CA VAL A 217 -12.09 13.38 -8.83
C VAL A 217 -11.17 14.59 -8.91
N GLU A 218 -11.30 15.52 -7.98
CA GLU A 218 -10.37 16.63 -7.84
C GLU A 218 -9.07 16.14 -7.20
N ILE A 219 -7.95 16.32 -7.89
CA ILE A 219 -6.61 16.16 -7.33
C ILE A 219 -5.88 17.49 -7.46
N LYS A 220 -5.20 17.89 -6.38
CA LYS A 220 -4.39 19.10 -6.28
C LYS A 220 -2.91 18.74 -6.22
N ALA A 221 -2.06 19.74 -6.43
CA ALA A 221 -0.64 19.56 -6.18
C ALA A 221 -0.40 19.21 -4.70
N PRO A 222 0.39 18.16 -4.39
CA PRO A 222 0.71 17.78 -3.02
C PRO A 222 1.48 18.88 -2.29
N ARG A 223 1.13 19.14 -1.05
CA ARG A 223 1.89 20.05 -0.15
C ARG A 223 3.17 19.41 0.38
N ILE A 224 3.19 18.08 0.46
CA ILE A 224 4.35 17.28 0.82
C ILE A 224 4.74 16.46 -0.40
N PRO A 225 6.01 16.51 -0.85
CA PRO A 225 6.46 15.69 -1.97
C PRO A 225 6.11 14.22 -1.79
N LEU A 226 5.58 13.59 -2.83
CA LEU A 226 5.15 12.20 -2.83
C LEU A 226 5.90 11.41 -3.90
N ILE A 227 6.48 10.27 -3.51
CA ILE A 227 7.10 9.32 -4.44
C ILE A 227 6.06 8.28 -4.81
N ASN A 228 5.76 8.15 -6.12
CA ASN A 228 4.80 7.16 -6.61
C ASN A 228 5.42 5.78 -6.81
N ASN A 229 4.58 4.75 -6.84
CA ASN A 229 5.03 3.35 -6.93
C ASN A 229 5.54 2.95 -8.32
N VAL A 230 4.94 3.48 -9.39
CA VAL A 230 5.19 3.00 -10.76
C VAL A 230 6.40 3.64 -11.43
N ASP A 231 6.60 4.94 -11.20
CA ASP A 231 7.69 5.71 -11.83
C ASP A 231 8.86 5.93 -10.87
N VAL A 232 8.63 5.76 -9.55
CA VAL A 232 9.60 6.11 -8.49
C VAL A 232 9.98 7.59 -8.59
N ALA A 233 9.01 8.43 -8.86
CA ALA A 233 9.20 9.85 -9.13
C ALA A 233 8.34 10.71 -8.20
N ILE A 234 8.84 11.92 -7.92
CA ILE A 234 8.08 12.98 -7.26
C ILE A 234 7.34 13.73 -8.35
N VAL A 235 6.00 13.65 -8.31
CA VAL A 235 5.13 14.28 -9.31
C VAL A 235 4.16 15.22 -8.61
N SER A 236 4.09 16.47 -9.07
CA SER A 236 3.20 17.50 -8.51
C SER A 236 2.03 17.86 -9.41
N ASP A 237 2.12 17.57 -10.71
CA ASP A 237 1.03 17.84 -11.64
C ASP A 237 -0.16 16.92 -11.41
N PRO A 238 -1.39 17.46 -11.19
CA PRO A 238 -2.56 16.64 -10.90
C PRO A 238 -2.91 15.62 -12.00
N ALA A 239 -2.74 15.95 -13.26
CA ALA A 239 -3.01 15.04 -14.37
C ALA A 239 -2.00 13.88 -14.40
N ALA A 240 -0.73 14.15 -14.13
CA ALA A 240 0.31 13.14 -14.04
C ALA A 240 0.12 12.23 -12.82
N ILE A 241 -0.36 12.77 -11.68
CA ILE A 241 -0.72 11.97 -10.50
C ILE A 241 -1.86 10.99 -10.84
N LYS A 242 -2.92 11.46 -11.50
CA LYS A 242 -4.02 10.59 -11.94
C LYS A 242 -3.54 9.48 -12.86
N ASP A 243 -2.70 9.81 -13.83
CA ASP A 243 -2.15 8.82 -14.77
C ASP A 243 -1.29 7.77 -14.04
N ALA A 244 -0.45 8.19 -13.09
CA ALA A 244 0.34 7.26 -12.28
C ALA A 244 -0.55 6.32 -11.45
N LEU A 245 -1.63 6.79 -10.86
CA LEU A 245 -2.58 5.95 -10.12
C LEU A 245 -3.28 4.93 -11.03
N VAL A 246 -3.63 5.32 -12.24
CA VAL A 246 -4.22 4.42 -13.25
C VAL A 246 -3.25 3.30 -13.62
N ARG A 247 -2.00 3.65 -13.92
CA ARG A 247 -0.95 2.66 -14.26
C ARG A 247 -0.57 1.78 -13.07
N GLN A 248 -0.66 2.30 -11.84
CA GLN A 248 -0.34 1.56 -10.62
C GLN A 248 -1.25 0.33 -10.44
N ALA A 249 -2.52 0.39 -10.82
CA ALA A 249 -3.45 -0.73 -10.62
C ALA A 249 -3.05 -2.00 -11.39
N ALA A 250 -2.44 -1.84 -12.57
CA ALA A 250 -1.96 -2.93 -13.43
C ALA A 250 -0.43 -2.89 -13.62
N GLY A 251 0.28 -2.18 -12.77
CA GLY A 251 1.72 -2.00 -12.82
C GLY A 251 2.41 -2.36 -11.52
N ALA A 252 3.69 -2.63 -11.60
CA ALA A 252 4.48 -3.06 -10.45
C ALA A 252 4.62 -1.98 -9.37
N VAL A 253 4.57 -2.41 -8.11
CA VAL A 253 4.95 -1.61 -6.95
C VAL A 253 6.45 -1.74 -6.73
N ARG A 254 7.20 -0.71 -7.09
CA ARG A 254 8.67 -0.66 -7.03
C ARG A 254 9.14 -0.15 -5.67
N TRP A 255 8.79 -0.90 -4.60
CA TRP A 255 8.94 -0.41 -3.24
C TRP A 255 10.41 -0.24 -2.82
N VAL A 256 11.29 -1.18 -3.18
CA VAL A 256 12.73 -1.06 -2.94
C VAL A 256 13.26 0.26 -3.50
N GLU A 257 12.92 0.55 -4.75
CA GLU A 257 13.37 1.77 -5.42
C GLU A 257 12.76 3.03 -4.82
N CYS A 258 11.49 2.97 -4.35
CA CYS A 258 10.86 4.09 -3.62
C CYS A 258 11.63 4.43 -2.34
N VAL A 259 12.00 3.44 -1.54
CA VAL A 259 12.78 3.64 -0.30
C VAL A 259 14.19 4.17 -0.62
N GLN A 260 14.84 3.61 -1.65
CA GLN A 260 16.13 4.11 -2.11
C GLN A 260 16.05 5.56 -2.64
N ALA A 261 14.95 5.92 -3.30
CA ALA A 261 14.71 7.30 -3.74
C ALA A 261 14.58 8.26 -2.54
N MET A 262 13.91 7.85 -1.47
CA MET A 262 13.86 8.62 -0.22
C MET A 262 15.27 8.88 0.34
N ALA A 263 16.12 7.85 0.37
CA ALA A 263 17.50 7.98 0.83
C ALA A 263 18.29 8.98 -0.06
N ARG A 264 18.13 8.92 -1.37
CA ARG A 264 18.76 9.87 -2.31
C ARG A 264 18.29 11.31 -2.08
N GLU A 265 17.05 11.49 -1.64
CA GLU A 265 16.51 12.81 -1.23
C GLU A 265 17.00 13.26 0.15
N GLY A 266 17.89 12.51 0.78
CA GLY A 266 18.48 12.85 2.08
C GLY A 266 17.61 12.48 3.27
N VAL A 267 16.59 11.67 3.11
CA VAL A 267 15.82 11.09 4.22
C VAL A 267 16.71 10.14 5.00
N THR A 268 16.69 10.26 6.32
CA THR A 268 17.44 9.41 7.25
C THR A 268 16.54 8.47 8.05
N HIS A 269 15.27 8.84 8.18
CA HIS A 269 14.27 8.10 8.96
C HIS A 269 13.03 7.85 8.11
N VAL A 270 12.64 6.59 7.99
CA VAL A 270 11.42 6.16 7.30
C VAL A 270 10.47 5.57 8.32
N VAL A 271 9.35 6.23 8.53
CA VAL A 271 8.37 5.87 9.55
C VAL A 271 7.09 5.36 8.89
N GLU A 272 6.70 4.16 9.20
CA GLU A 272 5.41 3.61 8.80
C GLU A 272 4.31 4.22 9.68
N CYS A 273 3.38 4.93 9.07
CA CYS A 273 2.25 5.57 9.73
C CYS A 273 0.96 4.81 9.39
N GLY A 274 0.47 4.04 10.35
CA GLY A 274 -0.71 3.21 10.14
C GLY A 274 -0.61 1.85 10.84
N PRO A 275 -1.62 0.97 10.64
CA PRO A 275 -1.62 -0.35 11.24
C PRO A 275 -0.43 -1.21 10.78
N GLY A 276 0.16 -1.96 11.71
CA GLY A 276 1.25 -2.89 11.41
C GLY A 276 2.65 -2.28 11.42
N LYS A 277 3.63 -3.08 11.02
CA LYS A 277 5.06 -2.75 11.00
C LYS A 277 5.76 -3.36 9.78
N VAL A 278 5.01 -3.64 8.72
CA VAL A 278 5.54 -4.37 7.55
C VAL A 278 6.56 -3.51 6.81
N LEU A 279 6.21 -2.27 6.49
CA LEU A 279 7.09 -1.36 5.74
C LEU A 279 8.30 -0.93 6.58
N ALA A 280 8.12 -0.70 7.88
CA ALA A 280 9.22 -0.41 8.80
C ALA A 280 10.24 -1.56 8.84
N GLY A 281 9.76 -2.81 8.87
CA GLY A 281 10.60 -4.00 8.81
C GLY A 281 11.36 -4.17 7.49
N LEU A 282 10.80 -3.70 6.38
CA LEU A 282 11.46 -3.74 5.06
C LEU A 282 12.54 -2.67 4.93
N THR A 283 12.37 -1.50 5.53
CA THR A 283 13.23 -0.33 5.37
C THR A 283 14.71 -0.66 5.59
N LYS A 284 15.04 -1.24 6.74
CA LYS A 284 16.43 -1.58 7.09
C LYS A 284 17.03 -2.68 6.18
N ARG A 285 16.19 -3.55 5.65
CA ARG A 285 16.62 -4.58 4.69
C ARG A 285 16.91 -4.00 3.32
N ILE A 286 16.22 -2.91 2.96
CA ILE A 286 16.42 -2.20 1.69
C ILE A 286 17.66 -1.33 1.74
N ASP A 287 17.81 -0.54 2.83
CA ASP A 287 18.99 0.30 3.06
C ASP A 287 19.34 0.31 4.56
N GLY A 288 20.47 -0.30 4.90
CA GLY A 288 20.94 -0.42 6.29
C GLY A 288 21.30 0.92 6.96
N ASN A 289 21.43 2.00 6.18
CA ASN A 289 21.71 3.35 6.70
C ASN A 289 20.44 4.08 7.14
N LEU A 290 19.26 3.61 6.72
CA LEU A 290 17.99 4.19 7.11
C LEU A 290 17.54 3.65 8.46
N VAL A 291 17.00 4.55 9.27
CA VAL A 291 16.32 4.19 10.53
C VAL A 291 14.83 3.97 10.22
N GLY A 292 14.36 2.77 10.49
CA GLY A 292 12.94 2.43 10.38
C GLY A 292 12.21 2.70 11.70
N GLY A 293 11.03 3.30 11.61
CA GLY A 293 10.10 3.50 12.72
C GLY A 293 8.67 3.15 12.33
N SER A 294 7.77 3.10 13.31
CA SER A 294 6.34 2.85 13.05
C SER A 294 5.47 3.54 14.08
N ILE A 295 4.30 4.02 13.65
CA ILE A 295 3.27 4.64 14.50
C ILE A 295 1.98 3.88 14.30
N PHE A 296 1.55 3.12 15.30
CA PHE A 296 0.33 2.33 15.30
C PHE A 296 -0.43 2.36 16.64
N ASP A 297 0.20 2.94 17.69
CA ASP A 297 -0.38 3.19 19.01
C ASP A 297 0.25 4.44 19.66
N PRO A 298 -0.28 4.96 20.79
CA PRO A 298 0.27 6.14 21.47
C PRO A 298 1.72 5.97 21.92
N ALA A 299 2.14 4.76 22.31
CA ALA A 299 3.52 4.52 22.76
C ALA A 299 4.50 4.66 21.59
N SER A 300 4.21 4.03 20.44
CA SER A 300 5.04 4.13 19.23
C SER A 300 5.02 5.55 18.63
N LEU A 301 3.93 6.30 18.79
CA LEU A 301 3.89 7.71 18.42
C LEU A 301 4.90 8.53 19.25
N GLU A 302 4.90 8.37 20.57
CA GLU A 302 5.83 9.08 21.46
C GLU A 302 7.29 8.64 21.23
N GLU A 303 7.54 7.37 20.99
CA GLU A 303 8.88 6.87 20.60
C GLU A 303 9.37 7.53 19.32
N THR A 304 8.50 7.58 18.30
CA THR A 304 8.82 8.21 17.00
C THR A 304 9.04 9.72 17.19
N ARG A 305 8.21 10.39 17.98
CA ARG A 305 8.38 11.82 18.29
C ARG A 305 9.75 12.10 18.87
N LYS A 306 10.18 11.31 19.84
CA LYS A 306 11.52 11.43 20.45
C LYS A 306 12.64 11.14 19.45
N LEU A 307 12.46 10.12 18.63
CA LEU A 307 13.42 9.74 17.59
C LEU A 307 13.66 10.86 16.57
N ILE A 308 12.60 11.58 16.19
CA ILE A 308 12.66 12.64 15.17
C ILE A 308 13.09 13.98 15.78
N ALA A 309 12.68 14.27 17.00
CA ALA A 309 13.05 15.52 17.69
C ALA A 309 14.52 15.56 18.13
N GLY A 310 15.16 14.40 18.25
CA GLY A 310 16.58 14.14 18.44
C GLY A 310 17.27 14.70 19.49
#